data_5f9e629ee9d863dd6695db16c058b207
#
_entry.id   5f9e629ee9d863dd6695db16c058b207
#
_cell.length_a   1.000
_cell.length_b   1.000
_cell.length_c   1.000
_cell.angle_alpha   90.00
_cell.angle_beta   90.00
_cell.angle_gamma   90.00
#
_symmetry.space_group_name_H-M   'P 1'
#
loop_
_entity.id
_entity.type
_entity.pdbx_description
1 polymer ?
#
loop_
_entity_poly.entity_id
_entity_poly.type
_entity_poly.pdbx_seq_one_letter_code
_entity_poly.pdbx_strand_id
1 'polypeptide(L)'
;YDTSLASEVRWDSGVEEGSVIGTDFDPMLSKVISWAPTRLDAANKLVRGLEKAHIGGVVTNRQFLISCLKNESFLNGNTTTDFIEREVLETKKNLSVKELHQTSIAVALWLAQQNRVSDPVTGFMPANWTNGRMPLQRVKLLFAKDEIEVKYKLNRDNLYEVMGSTCEIYHCDSAGIDLSLIHI
;
A
#
# COMPACT_ATOMS: atom_id res chain seq x y z
N TYR A 1 8.72 -1.02 7.69
CA TYR A 1 9.72 -1.45 6.71
C TYR A 1 9.79 -2.97 6.69
N ASP A 2 9.24 -3.58 5.67
CA ASP A 2 9.25 -5.03 5.50
C ASP A 2 9.78 -5.39 4.10
N THR A 3 10.81 -6.20 4.06
CA THR A 3 11.43 -6.73 2.83
C THR A 3 11.43 -8.26 2.81
N SER A 4 10.76 -8.90 3.75
CA SER A 4 10.71 -10.38 3.87
C SER A 4 10.14 -11.05 2.61
N LEU A 5 9.12 -10.45 2.02
CA LEU A 5 8.52 -10.91 0.77
C LEU A 5 9.40 -10.67 -0.47
N ALA A 6 10.46 -9.87 -0.34
CA ALA A 6 11.41 -9.54 -1.39
C ALA A 6 12.73 -10.31 -1.27
N SER A 7 12.71 -11.53 -0.73
CA SER A 7 13.88 -12.38 -0.47
C SER A 7 14.71 -12.77 -1.71
N GLU A 8 14.16 -12.53 -2.90
CA GLU A 8 14.87 -12.81 -4.17
C GLU A 8 16.03 -11.84 -4.45
N VAL A 9 16.11 -10.73 -3.74
CA VAL A 9 17.13 -9.68 -3.91
C VAL A 9 17.83 -9.41 -2.60
N ARG A 10 19.06 -8.92 -2.68
CA ARG A 10 19.83 -8.52 -1.51
C ARG A 10 19.51 -7.06 -1.16
N TRP A 11 19.24 -6.83 0.12
CA TRP A 11 19.00 -5.51 0.69
C TRP A 11 20.14 -5.13 1.64
N ASP A 12 20.88 -4.08 1.29
CA ASP A 12 21.84 -3.44 2.18
C ASP A 12 21.14 -2.18 2.73
N SER A 13 20.51 -2.29 3.89
CA SER A 13 19.69 -1.24 4.48
C SER A 13 20.41 -0.52 5.61
N GLY A 14 20.28 0.81 5.63
CA GLY A 14 20.67 1.67 6.75
C GLY A 14 19.52 2.00 7.71
N VAL A 15 18.33 1.46 7.46
CA VAL A 15 17.12 1.74 8.24
C VAL A 15 16.39 0.44 8.60
N GLU A 16 15.69 0.47 9.73
CA GLU A 16 14.86 -0.60 10.27
C GLU A 16 13.46 -0.08 10.57
N GLU A 17 12.55 -0.97 10.99
CA GLU A 17 11.22 -0.57 11.45
C GLU A 17 11.33 0.37 12.65
N GLY A 18 10.60 1.49 12.61
CA GLY A 18 10.64 2.52 13.64
C GLY A 18 11.81 3.51 13.52
N SER A 19 12.70 3.37 12.54
CA SER A 19 13.77 4.35 12.30
C SER A 19 13.21 5.73 11.99
N VAL A 20 13.76 6.75 12.63
CA VAL A 20 13.45 8.15 12.33
C VAL A 20 14.34 8.62 11.19
N ILE A 21 13.72 9.04 10.07
CA ILE A 21 14.43 9.53 8.90
C ILE A 21 14.60 11.05 9.01
N GLY A 22 15.84 11.48 9.25
CA GLY A 22 16.22 12.89 9.30
C GLY A 22 16.83 13.38 7.98
N THR A 23 17.26 14.62 7.96
CA THR A 23 17.92 15.28 6.81
C THR A 23 19.43 15.49 7.04
N ASP A 24 19.98 14.97 8.13
CA ASP A 24 21.37 15.22 8.54
C ASP A 24 22.40 14.37 7.78
N PHE A 25 21.93 13.31 7.12
CA PHE A 25 22.76 12.37 6.39
C PHE A 25 22.33 12.21 4.92
N ASP A 26 23.01 11.31 4.22
CA ASP A 26 22.71 10.93 2.85
C ASP A 26 21.24 10.49 2.68
N PRO A 27 20.55 10.89 1.59
CA PRO A 27 19.17 10.51 1.34
C PRO A 27 18.97 9.03 0.97
N MET A 28 20.04 8.24 0.86
CA MET A 28 19.97 6.82 0.52
C MET A 28 19.54 5.99 1.72
N LEU A 29 18.32 5.44 1.67
CA LEU A 29 17.78 4.57 2.73
C LEU A 29 18.31 3.14 2.65
N SER A 30 18.39 2.60 1.43
CA SER A 30 18.89 1.24 1.20
C SER A 30 19.39 1.07 -0.24
N LYS A 31 20.30 0.09 -0.42
CA LYS A 31 20.76 -0.38 -1.72
C LYS A 31 20.16 -1.74 -2.01
N VAL A 32 19.49 -1.89 -3.15
CA VAL A 32 18.88 -3.15 -3.57
C VAL A 32 19.69 -3.75 -4.70
N ILE A 33 20.11 -4.98 -4.55
CA ILE A 33 21.04 -5.65 -5.46
C ILE A 33 20.41 -6.95 -5.95
N SER A 34 20.41 -7.15 -7.26
CA SER A 34 20.04 -8.41 -7.90
C SER A 34 21.15 -8.97 -8.77
N TRP A 35 21.16 -10.27 -8.91
CA TRP A 35 22.02 -10.97 -9.85
C TRP A 35 21.19 -11.99 -10.63
N ALA A 36 21.45 -12.09 -11.94
CA ALA A 36 20.90 -13.10 -12.83
C ALA A 36 21.84 -13.27 -14.06
N PRO A 37 21.71 -14.38 -14.82
CA PRO A 37 22.55 -14.62 -16.00
C PRO A 37 22.41 -13.58 -17.10
N THR A 38 21.22 -12.97 -17.24
CA THR A 38 20.96 -11.93 -18.25
C THR A 38 20.58 -10.60 -17.60
N ARG A 39 20.81 -9.49 -18.32
CA ARG A 39 20.41 -8.15 -17.88
C ARG A 39 18.91 -8.05 -17.67
N LEU A 40 18.11 -8.63 -18.57
CA LEU A 40 16.64 -8.65 -18.48
C LEU A 40 16.17 -9.38 -17.22
N ASP A 41 16.72 -10.55 -16.95
CA ASP A 41 16.35 -11.33 -15.76
C ASP A 41 16.74 -10.61 -14.47
N ALA A 42 17.92 -9.99 -14.43
CA ALA A 42 18.37 -9.21 -13.28
C ALA A 42 17.45 -8.00 -13.05
N ALA A 43 17.08 -7.26 -14.10
CA ALA A 43 16.17 -6.14 -14.02
C ALA A 43 14.77 -6.58 -13.54
N ASN A 44 14.21 -7.65 -14.11
CA ASN A 44 12.92 -8.20 -13.72
C ASN A 44 12.90 -8.69 -12.26
N LYS A 45 13.99 -9.30 -11.81
CA LYS A 45 14.16 -9.74 -10.43
C LYS A 45 14.17 -8.54 -9.47
N LEU A 46 14.88 -7.46 -9.85
CA LEU A 46 14.94 -6.22 -9.06
C LEU A 46 13.56 -5.54 -9.00
N VAL A 47 12.84 -5.49 -10.12
CA VAL A 47 11.47 -4.96 -10.18
C VAL A 47 10.55 -5.71 -9.22
N ARG A 48 10.53 -7.06 -9.27
CA ARG A 48 9.72 -7.86 -8.35
C ARG A 48 10.09 -7.62 -6.89
N GLY A 49 11.38 -7.51 -6.58
CA GLY A 49 11.84 -7.18 -5.23
C GLY A 49 11.32 -5.83 -4.76
N LEU A 50 11.42 -4.79 -5.60
CA LEU A 50 10.91 -3.46 -5.29
C LEU A 50 9.38 -3.41 -5.18
N GLU A 51 8.64 -4.16 -6.01
CA GLU A 51 7.18 -4.23 -5.97
C GLU A 51 6.66 -4.90 -4.69
N LYS A 52 7.36 -5.94 -4.21
CA LYS A 52 7.01 -6.68 -3.00
C LYS A 52 7.43 -5.98 -1.70
N ALA A 53 8.41 -5.08 -1.77
CA ALA A 53 8.89 -4.38 -0.58
C ALA A 53 7.84 -3.42 -0.04
N HIS A 54 7.58 -3.48 1.26
CA HIS A 54 6.70 -2.57 1.96
C HIS A 54 7.52 -1.50 2.71
N ILE A 55 7.43 -0.25 2.26
CA ILE A 55 8.12 0.89 2.87
C ILE A 55 7.07 1.98 3.10
N GLY A 56 6.66 2.14 4.36
CA GLY A 56 5.67 3.13 4.78
C GLY A 56 6.28 4.24 5.64
N GLY A 57 5.54 5.33 5.84
CA GLY A 57 5.92 6.46 6.69
C GLY A 57 6.78 7.54 6.02
N VAL A 58 7.38 7.26 4.87
CA VAL A 58 8.21 8.20 4.10
C VAL A 58 7.97 8.06 2.60
N VAL A 59 8.05 9.16 1.90
CA VAL A 59 7.98 9.17 0.43
C VAL A 59 9.30 8.68 -0.13
N THR A 60 9.27 7.62 -0.94
CA THR A 60 10.44 7.03 -1.58
C THR A 60 10.41 7.18 -3.10
N ASN A 61 11.55 7.00 -3.75
CA ASN A 61 11.67 6.94 -5.20
C ASN A 61 11.41 5.53 -5.80
N ARG A 62 10.80 4.61 -5.01
CA ARG A 62 10.56 3.22 -5.41
C ARG A 62 9.86 3.10 -6.77
N GLN A 63 8.77 3.84 -6.98
CA GLN A 63 8.03 3.79 -8.24
C GLN A 63 8.84 4.30 -9.44
N PHE A 64 9.61 5.35 -9.23
CA PHE A 64 10.55 5.86 -10.23
C PHE A 64 11.60 4.81 -10.62
N LEU A 65 12.19 4.11 -9.64
CA LEU A 65 13.16 3.03 -9.90
C LEU A 65 12.53 1.87 -10.69
N ILE A 66 11.30 1.47 -10.36
CA ILE A 66 10.55 0.45 -11.10
C ILE A 66 10.34 0.90 -12.56
N SER A 67 9.96 2.16 -12.77
CA SER A 67 9.79 2.74 -14.11
C SER A 67 11.08 2.73 -14.91
N CYS A 68 12.19 3.11 -14.29
CA CYS A 68 13.53 3.01 -14.92
C CYS A 68 13.86 1.59 -15.35
N LEU A 69 13.68 0.61 -14.47
CA LEU A 69 14.03 -0.79 -14.71
C LEU A 69 13.15 -1.46 -15.79
N LYS A 70 11.93 -0.99 -15.97
CA LYS A 70 10.99 -1.45 -17.01
C LYS A 70 11.17 -0.74 -18.36
N ASN A 71 11.94 0.34 -18.39
CA ASN A 71 12.13 1.13 -19.60
C ASN A 71 12.98 0.36 -20.62
N GLU A 72 12.54 0.40 -21.89
CA GLU A 72 13.17 -0.34 -22.98
C GLU A 72 14.63 0.11 -23.22
N SER A 73 14.89 1.41 -23.16
CA SER A 73 16.26 1.96 -23.30
C SER A 73 17.17 1.43 -22.19
N PHE A 74 16.68 1.31 -20.96
CA PHE A 74 17.41 0.70 -19.84
C PHE A 74 17.72 -0.78 -20.11
N LEU A 75 16.71 -1.55 -20.53
CA LEU A 75 16.85 -2.99 -20.81
C LEU A 75 17.83 -3.26 -21.94
N ASN A 76 17.86 -2.41 -22.95
CA ASN A 76 18.77 -2.46 -24.09
C ASN A 76 20.19 -1.92 -23.80
N GLY A 77 20.41 -1.36 -22.59
CA GLY A 77 21.72 -0.82 -22.19
C GLY A 77 22.00 0.61 -22.62
N ASN A 78 21.03 1.33 -23.19
CA ASN A 78 21.15 2.73 -23.60
C ASN A 78 21.01 3.68 -22.40
N THR A 79 21.90 3.54 -21.42
CA THR A 79 21.87 4.25 -20.15
C THR A 79 22.97 5.32 -20.08
N THR A 80 22.93 6.28 -20.98
CA THR A 80 23.78 7.47 -20.97
C THR A 80 23.39 8.42 -19.83
N THR A 81 24.21 9.40 -19.51
CA THR A 81 24.01 10.33 -18.39
C THR A 81 22.72 11.15 -18.50
N ASP A 82 22.23 11.34 -19.72
CA ASP A 82 20.97 12.02 -20.06
C ASP A 82 19.74 11.12 -20.05
N PHE A 83 19.88 9.83 -19.66
CA PHE A 83 18.79 8.84 -19.69
C PHE A 83 17.53 9.32 -18.97
N ILE A 84 17.68 9.86 -17.76
CA ILE A 84 16.54 10.32 -16.94
C ILE A 84 15.83 11.52 -17.58
N GLU A 85 16.57 12.42 -18.22
CA GLU A 85 16.01 13.62 -18.86
C GLU A 85 15.31 13.27 -20.18
N ARG A 86 15.86 12.28 -20.91
CA ARG A 86 15.35 11.85 -22.21
C ARG A 86 14.10 10.99 -22.10
N GLU A 87 14.05 10.14 -21.08
CA GLU A 87 12.95 9.18 -20.91
C GLU A 87 11.86 9.74 -20.01
N VAL A 88 10.60 9.58 -20.41
CA VAL A 88 9.46 9.95 -19.59
C VAL A 88 9.18 8.82 -18.59
N LEU A 89 9.61 9.01 -17.34
CA LEU A 89 9.52 8.01 -16.30
C LEU A 89 8.38 8.32 -15.32
N GLU A 90 7.60 7.30 -14.99
CA GLU A 90 6.55 7.44 -13.98
C GLU A 90 7.14 7.52 -12.58
N THR A 91 6.85 8.60 -11.87
CA THR A 91 7.29 8.80 -10.48
C THR A 91 6.24 8.37 -9.47
N LYS A 92 4.99 8.24 -9.88
CA LYS A 92 3.85 7.85 -9.03
C LYS A 92 2.95 6.87 -9.79
N LYS A 93 2.47 5.85 -9.08
CA LYS A 93 1.42 5.00 -9.61
C LYS A 93 0.09 5.76 -9.56
N ASN A 94 -0.52 5.99 -10.72
CA ASN A 94 -1.88 6.51 -10.79
C ASN A 94 -2.85 5.33 -10.56
N LEU A 95 -3.66 5.42 -9.51
CA LEU A 95 -4.71 4.44 -9.25
C LEU A 95 -5.85 4.65 -10.24
N SER A 96 -6.36 3.58 -10.81
CA SER A 96 -7.63 3.62 -11.54
C SER A 96 -8.78 3.94 -10.56
N VAL A 97 -9.91 4.41 -11.08
CA VAL A 97 -11.10 4.71 -10.26
C VAL A 97 -11.54 3.47 -9.46
N LYS A 98 -11.44 2.28 -10.05
CA LYS A 98 -11.77 1.02 -9.38
C LYS A 98 -10.80 0.71 -8.24
N GLU A 99 -9.49 0.82 -8.46
CA GLU A 99 -8.48 0.59 -7.43
C GLU A 99 -8.62 1.61 -6.29
N LEU A 100 -8.87 2.88 -6.61
CA LEU A 100 -9.10 3.92 -5.62
C LEU A 100 -10.32 3.62 -4.74
N HIS A 101 -11.42 3.18 -5.35
CA HIS A 101 -12.64 2.79 -4.64
C HIS A 101 -12.38 1.59 -3.71
N GLN A 102 -11.73 0.52 -4.20
CA GLN A 102 -11.40 -0.66 -3.42
C GLN A 102 -10.45 -0.33 -2.26
N THR A 103 -9.42 0.48 -2.51
CA THR A 103 -8.48 0.93 -1.48
C THR A 103 -9.18 1.77 -0.41
N SER A 104 -10.09 2.66 -0.82
CA SER A 104 -10.85 3.49 0.13
C SER A 104 -11.73 2.64 1.05
N ILE A 105 -12.37 1.60 0.53
CA ILE A 105 -13.15 0.64 1.32
C ILE A 105 -12.22 -0.07 2.32
N ALA A 106 -11.10 -0.62 1.86
CA ALA A 106 -10.15 -1.35 2.70
C ALA A 106 -9.62 -0.47 3.84
N VAL A 107 -9.21 0.76 3.55
CA VAL A 107 -8.73 1.71 4.56
C VAL A 107 -9.82 2.06 5.58
N ALA A 108 -11.06 2.32 5.13
CA ALA A 108 -12.17 2.65 6.04
C ALA A 108 -12.49 1.51 7.01
N LEU A 109 -12.51 0.27 6.52
CA LEU A 109 -12.78 -0.91 7.35
C LEU A 109 -11.61 -1.22 8.29
N TRP A 110 -10.37 -1.05 7.83
CA TRP A 110 -9.19 -1.20 8.67
C TRP A 110 -9.20 -0.21 9.83
N LEU A 111 -9.44 1.07 9.56
CA LEU A 111 -9.56 2.11 10.61
C LEU A 111 -10.68 1.77 11.61
N ALA A 112 -11.82 1.29 11.13
CA ALA A 112 -12.93 0.88 12.00
C ALA A 112 -12.52 -0.25 12.95
N GLN A 113 -11.76 -1.25 12.46
CA GLN A 113 -11.26 -2.34 13.28
C GLN A 113 -10.18 -1.88 14.27
N GLN A 114 -9.23 -1.06 13.83
CA GLN A 114 -8.19 -0.51 14.72
C GLN A 114 -8.81 0.31 15.88
N ASN A 115 -9.75 1.18 15.57
CA ASN A 115 -10.46 1.97 16.57
C ASN A 115 -11.20 1.08 17.59
N ARG A 116 -11.77 -0.03 17.13
CA ARG A 116 -12.46 -0.99 18.00
C ARG A 116 -11.48 -1.71 18.94
N VAL A 117 -10.36 -2.18 18.41
CA VAL A 117 -9.34 -2.90 19.22
C VAL A 117 -8.72 -1.97 20.25
N SER A 118 -8.55 -0.70 19.90
CA SER A 118 -7.97 0.31 20.80
C SER A 118 -8.97 0.92 21.81
N ASP A 119 -10.28 0.63 21.68
CA ASP A 119 -11.29 1.16 22.59
C ASP A 119 -11.34 0.36 23.90
N PRO A 120 -10.91 0.95 25.04
CA PRO A 120 -10.86 0.24 26.31
C PRO A 120 -12.25 0.05 26.95
N VAL A 121 -13.27 0.77 26.47
CA VAL A 121 -14.60 0.79 27.09
C VAL A 121 -15.59 -0.10 26.37
N THR A 122 -15.64 -0.01 25.03
CA THR A 122 -16.65 -0.71 24.22
C THR A 122 -16.08 -1.80 23.33
N GLY A 123 -14.76 -2.02 23.33
CA GLY A 123 -14.07 -3.00 22.48
C GLY A 123 -14.57 -4.45 22.64
N PHE A 124 -15.17 -4.80 23.77
CA PHE A 124 -15.78 -6.10 24.02
C PHE A 124 -17.16 -6.29 23.38
N MET A 125 -17.85 -5.20 23.02
CA MET A 125 -19.17 -5.28 22.38
C MET A 125 -19.02 -5.59 20.88
N PRO A 126 -20.02 -6.27 20.28
CA PRO A 126 -20.06 -6.43 18.83
C PRO A 126 -19.98 -5.07 18.14
N ALA A 127 -19.23 -4.99 17.02
CA ALA A 127 -19.15 -3.76 16.25
C ALA A 127 -20.55 -3.28 15.86
N ASN A 128 -20.81 -1.98 16.03
CA ASN A 128 -22.09 -1.36 15.72
C ASN A 128 -23.31 -1.90 16.53
N TRP A 129 -23.05 -2.46 17.72
CA TRP A 129 -24.17 -2.83 18.60
C TRP A 129 -24.98 -1.60 18.99
N THR A 130 -26.29 -1.66 18.81
CA THR A 130 -27.22 -0.57 19.14
C THR A 130 -28.61 -1.10 19.36
N ASN A 131 -29.37 -0.47 20.27
CA ASN A 131 -30.78 -0.77 20.53
C ASN A 131 -31.73 -0.17 19.47
N GLY A 132 -31.22 0.62 18.54
CA GLY A 132 -31.98 1.29 17.50
C GLY A 132 -31.41 1.13 16.10
N ARG A 133 -32.06 1.71 15.09
CA ARG A 133 -31.52 1.79 13.74
C ARG A 133 -30.48 2.90 13.69
N MET A 134 -29.20 2.51 13.55
CA MET A 134 -28.13 3.47 13.35
C MET A 134 -28.02 3.84 11.86
N PRO A 135 -27.72 5.12 11.55
CA PRO A 135 -27.33 5.51 10.20
C PRO A 135 -26.01 4.85 9.81
N LEU A 136 -25.69 4.85 8.51
CA LEU A 136 -24.40 4.40 8.01
C LEU A 136 -23.28 5.20 8.68
N GLN A 137 -22.25 4.50 9.14
CA GLN A 137 -21.03 5.14 9.60
C GLN A 137 -20.32 5.80 8.42
N ARG A 138 -19.59 6.86 8.68
CA ARG A 138 -18.91 7.65 7.65
C ARG A 138 -17.47 7.88 8.02
N VAL A 139 -16.58 7.65 7.08
CA VAL A 139 -15.16 8.00 7.17
C VAL A 139 -14.81 8.85 5.97
N LYS A 140 -14.12 9.96 6.23
CA LYS A 140 -13.58 10.84 5.19
C LYS A 140 -12.09 10.54 5.04
N LEU A 141 -11.71 10.17 3.84
CA LEU A 141 -10.33 9.88 3.45
C LEU A 141 -9.85 10.98 2.52
N LEU A 142 -8.65 11.46 2.73
CA LEU A 142 -7.99 12.41 1.83
C LEU A 142 -7.00 11.64 0.95
N PHE A 143 -7.28 11.59 -0.34
CA PHE A 143 -6.36 11.02 -1.33
C PHE A 143 -5.82 12.14 -2.21
N ALA A 144 -4.54 12.46 -2.04
CA ALA A 144 -3.89 13.61 -2.67
C ALA A 144 -4.61 14.93 -2.32
N LYS A 145 -5.50 15.42 -3.19
CA LYS A 145 -6.31 16.64 -2.97
C LYS A 145 -7.81 16.36 -2.94
N ASP A 146 -8.21 15.13 -3.21
CA ASP A 146 -9.61 14.72 -3.30
C ASP A 146 -10.07 14.13 -1.98
N GLU A 147 -11.24 14.57 -1.49
CA GLU A 147 -11.89 14.02 -0.32
C GLU A 147 -12.86 12.90 -0.75
N ILE A 148 -12.68 11.70 -0.20
CA ILE A 148 -13.51 10.54 -0.47
C ILE A 148 -14.28 10.17 0.79
N GLU A 149 -15.62 10.27 0.75
CA GLU A 149 -16.47 9.82 1.85
C GLU A 149 -16.85 8.35 1.66
N VAL A 150 -16.43 7.50 2.61
CA VAL A 150 -16.82 6.09 2.65
C VAL A 150 -17.91 5.89 3.69
N LYS A 151 -19.05 5.32 3.25
CA LYS A 151 -20.17 4.97 4.13
C LYS A 151 -20.25 3.47 4.29
N TYR A 152 -20.30 2.99 5.52
CA TYR A 152 -20.32 1.56 5.81
C TYR A 152 -21.22 1.21 7.00
N LYS A 153 -21.62 -0.05 7.08
CA LYS A 153 -22.40 -0.63 8.17
C LYS A 153 -22.05 -2.10 8.30
N LEU A 154 -21.91 -2.57 9.53
CA LEU A 154 -21.84 -4.01 9.83
C LEU A 154 -23.24 -4.57 9.98
N ASN A 155 -23.58 -5.60 9.21
CA ASN A 155 -24.82 -6.32 9.29
C ASN A 155 -24.77 -7.42 10.38
N ARG A 156 -25.94 -8.02 10.71
CA ARG A 156 -26.02 -9.09 11.71
C ARG A 156 -25.27 -10.36 11.32
N ASP A 157 -25.08 -10.57 10.02
CA ASP A 157 -24.35 -11.71 9.44
C ASP A 157 -22.84 -11.53 9.44
N ASN A 158 -22.35 -10.51 10.17
CA ASN A 158 -20.92 -10.12 10.24
C ASN A 158 -20.33 -9.66 8.90
N LEU A 159 -21.17 -9.31 7.95
CA LEU A 159 -20.77 -8.73 6.66
C LEU A 159 -20.87 -7.22 6.70
N TYR A 160 -19.89 -6.55 6.09
CA TYR A 160 -19.90 -5.10 5.91
C TYR A 160 -20.60 -4.72 4.61
N GLU A 161 -21.61 -3.87 4.73
CA GLU A 161 -22.20 -3.15 3.60
C GLU A 161 -21.44 -1.83 3.44
N VAL A 162 -20.77 -1.63 2.31
CA VAL A 162 -19.90 -0.47 2.06
C VAL A 162 -20.13 0.04 0.64
N MET A 163 -20.60 1.27 0.52
CA MET A 163 -20.78 1.95 -0.79
C MET A 163 -21.52 1.10 -1.84
N GLY A 164 -22.51 0.31 -1.40
CA GLY A 164 -23.29 -0.58 -2.29
C GLY A 164 -22.65 -1.94 -2.60
N SER A 165 -21.53 -2.25 -1.99
CA SER A 165 -20.89 -3.57 -2.06
C SER A 165 -20.95 -4.26 -0.70
N THR A 166 -20.95 -5.59 -0.69
CA THR A 166 -20.83 -6.37 0.55
C THR A 166 -19.41 -6.90 0.68
N CYS A 167 -18.83 -6.77 1.87
CA CYS A 167 -17.47 -7.16 2.17
C CYS A 167 -17.42 -8.08 3.39
N GLU A 168 -16.52 -9.07 3.35
CA GLU A 168 -16.14 -9.89 4.48
C GLU A 168 -14.68 -9.64 4.82
N ILE A 169 -14.37 -9.46 6.12
CA ILE A 169 -13.00 -9.33 6.60
C ILE A 169 -12.53 -10.69 7.07
N TYR A 170 -11.49 -11.23 6.43
CA TYR A 170 -10.87 -12.49 6.80
C TYR A 170 -9.77 -12.30 7.85
N HIS A 171 -8.99 -11.27 7.72
CA HIS A 171 -7.90 -10.95 8.63
C HIS A 171 -7.73 -9.43 8.74
N CYS A 172 -7.43 -8.98 9.96
CA CYS A 172 -7.13 -7.57 10.21
C CYS A 172 -6.23 -7.44 11.44
N ASP A 173 -5.07 -6.84 11.26
CA ASP A 173 -4.12 -6.53 12.33
C ASP A 173 -3.54 -5.11 12.18
N SER A 174 -2.48 -4.80 12.92
CA SER A 174 -1.80 -3.51 12.83
C SER A 174 -1.05 -3.31 11.51
N ALA A 175 -0.72 -4.39 10.80
CA ALA A 175 0.03 -4.37 9.55
C ALA A 175 -0.87 -4.26 8.32
N GLY A 176 -2.13 -4.75 8.40
CA GLY A 176 -3.01 -4.71 7.24
C GLY A 176 -4.38 -5.33 7.43
N ILE A 177 -5.12 -5.36 6.36
CA ILE A 177 -6.44 -5.97 6.28
C ILE A 177 -6.55 -6.87 5.05
N ASP A 178 -7.13 -8.06 5.23
CA ASP A 178 -7.50 -8.98 4.17
C ASP A 178 -9.03 -9.11 4.10
N LEU A 179 -9.60 -8.74 2.96
CA LEU A 179 -11.04 -8.72 2.78
C LEU A 179 -11.45 -9.22 1.40
N SER A 180 -12.64 -9.81 1.33
CA SER A 180 -13.30 -10.16 0.07
C SER A 180 -14.44 -9.20 -0.22
N LEU A 181 -14.51 -8.72 -1.45
CA LEU A 181 -15.66 -7.99 -1.99
C LEU A 181 -16.62 -9.01 -2.58
N ILE A 182 -17.76 -9.18 -1.91
CA ILE A 182 -18.86 -10.02 -2.39
C ILE A 182 -19.76 -9.13 -3.24
N HIS A 183 -19.71 -9.30 -4.56
CA HIS A 183 -20.67 -8.66 -5.46
C HIS A 183 -21.93 -9.54 -5.49
N ILE A 184 -23.01 -8.98 -5.00
CA ILE A 184 -24.35 -9.56 -5.17
C ILE A 184 -24.99 -8.96 -6.42
#